data_6fcbfc8272b4f61d71704080ece98def
#
_entry.id   6fcbfc8272b4f61d71704080ece98def
#
_cell.length_a   1.000
_cell.length_b   1.000
_cell.length_c   1.000
_cell.angle_alpha   90.00
_cell.angle_beta   90.00
_cell.angle_gamma   90.00
#
_symmetry.space_group_name_H-M   'P 1'
#
loop_
_entity.id
_entity.type
_entity.pdbx_description
1 polymer ?
#
loop_
_entity_poly.entity_id
_entity_poly.type
_entity_poly.pdbx_seq_one_letter_code
_entity_poly.pdbx_strand_id
1 'polypeptide(L)'
;MKKFCFIVCAMMALALLSCEKDPRGTREYDPMKSLPESVVLDFYGRYPEAADIMVIGGEKEVKITLIDKDGYKNEAVYVNGEWTYSQKSLDVKDFLKDFPKPVRSAYVKTGIAHEYFYENNYVLEIERAGMAQKQYEVDCLGYYMDGDEMIDDLVYHIVIAEDGTLLSYSHRLFNQSIWWADLSPAMGFVLSKYPDASILGAANDGEQYLFIRHEGILKTVTFRSAPSAEDFEWRHTEYALPMGTTLPAHVLKEIEEYEAENPGQKWFELSMLETIEGSFYGLKFGTELDNIRFYVGTDEE
;
A
#
# COMPACT_ATOMS: atom_id res chain seq x y z
N MET A 1 13.87 -29.62 -66.06
CA MET A 1 14.03 -28.98 -64.69
C MET A 1 12.96 -27.96 -64.32
N LYS A 2 12.17 -27.37 -65.23
CA LYS A 2 11.14 -26.36 -64.89
C LYS A 2 9.82 -26.97 -64.30
N LYS A 3 9.53 -28.23 -64.53
CA LYS A 3 8.29 -28.89 -64.01
C LYS A 3 8.42 -29.39 -62.59
N PHE A 4 9.64 -29.61 -62.08
CA PHE A 4 9.87 -30.10 -60.73
C PHE A 4 9.77 -28.98 -59.68
N CYS A 5 10.11 -27.75 -60.05
CA CYS A 5 10.03 -26.60 -59.19
C CYS A 5 8.56 -26.20 -58.84
N PHE A 6 7.63 -26.41 -59.79
CA PHE A 6 6.22 -26.09 -59.62
C PHE A 6 5.48 -27.03 -58.64
N ILE A 7 5.90 -28.31 -58.59
CA ILE A 7 5.31 -29.28 -57.66
C ILE A 7 5.79 -29.06 -56.25
N VAL A 8 7.04 -28.66 -56.05
CA VAL A 8 7.58 -28.35 -54.73
C VAL A 8 6.98 -27.05 -54.15
N CYS A 9 6.76 -26.02 -54.96
CA CYS A 9 6.06 -24.80 -54.51
C CYS A 9 4.57 -25.06 -54.20
N ALA A 10 3.90 -25.91 -54.96
CA ALA A 10 2.52 -26.27 -54.70
C ALA A 10 2.36 -27.12 -53.42
N MET A 11 3.34 -27.98 -53.08
CA MET A 11 3.32 -28.74 -51.83
C MET A 11 3.67 -27.87 -50.62
N MET A 12 4.53 -26.87 -50.76
CA MET A 12 4.78 -25.87 -49.68
C MET A 12 3.58 -24.95 -49.44
N ALA A 13 2.84 -24.57 -50.47
CA ALA A 13 1.63 -23.77 -50.33
C ALA A 13 0.50 -24.55 -49.67
N LEU A 14 0.40 -25.87 -49.93
CA LEU A 14 -0.56 -26.74 -49.27
C LEU A 14 -0.18 -27.07 -47.80
N ALA A 15 1.14 -27.05 -47.46
CA ALA A 15 1.60 -27.19 -46.08
C ALA A 15 1.31 -25.95 -45.22
N LEU A 16 1.30 -24.76 -45.81
CA LEU A 16 0.94 -23.53 -45.13
C LEU A 16 -0.56 -23.32 -44.95
N LEU A 17 -1.39 -24.03 -45.73
CA LEU A 17 -2.85 -24.06 -45.56
C LEU A 17 -3.34 -25.18 -44.64
N SER A 18 -2.44 -26.09 -44.23
CA SER A 18 -2.74 -27.20 -43.33
C SER A 18 -2.52 -26.88 -41.83
N CYS A 19 -2.19 -25.63 -41.49
CA CYS A 19 -2.32 -25.11 -40.12
C CYS A 19 -3.78 -24.69 -39.85
N GLU A 20 -4.75 -25.41 -40.41
CA GLU A 20 -6.13 -25.20 -40.10
C GLU A 20 -6.61 -26.26 -39.08
N LYS A 21 -6.98 -25.70 -37.92
CA LYS A 21 -7.92 -26.26 -36.96
C LYS A 21 -7.60 -27.68 -36.49
N ASP A 22 -7.01 -27.72 -35.32
CA ASP A 22 -7.16 -28.89 -34.42
C ASP A 22 -8.68 -29.22 -34.38
N PRO A 23 -9.13 -30.37 -34.88
CA PRO A 23 -10.55 -30.75 -34.90
C PRO A 23 -11.09 -30.99 -33.47
N ARG A 24 -10.26 -30.88 -32.45
CA ARG A 24 -10.65 -30.90 -31.04
C ARG A 24 -11.17 -29.58 -30.54
N GLY A 25 -11.34 -28.57 -31.45
CA GLY A 25 -11.90 -27.28 -31.10
C GLY A 25 -11.30 -26.80 -29.79
N THR A 26 -10.08 -26.23 -29.84
CA THR A 26 -9.63 -25.35 -28.77
C THR A 26 -10.67 -24.26 -28.69
N ARG A 27 -11.67 -24.45 -27.81
CA ARG A 27 -12.54 -23.33 -27.42
C ARG A 27 -11.57 -22.31 -26.92
N GLU A 28 -11.53 -21.19 -27.60
CA GLU A 28 -10.82 -20.02 -27.14
C GLU A 28 -11.31 -19.80 -25.69
N TYR A 29 -10.43 -20.11 -24.74
CA TYR A 29 -10.78 -20.02 -23.33
C TYR A 29 -10.84 -18.53 -23.00
N ASP A 30 -12.05 -18.02 -22.92
CA ASP A 30 -12.28 -16.67 -22.43
C ASP A 30 -12.35 -16.71 -20.89
N PRO A 31 -11.31 -16.27 -20.18
CA PRO A 31 -11.27 -16.32 -18.72
C PRO A 31 -12.35 -15.46 -18.06
N MET A 32 -12.85 -14.43 -18.75
CA MET A 32 -13.85 -13.52 -18.24
C MET A 32 -15.28 -14.06 -18.29
N LYS A 33 -15.51 -15.12 -19.09
CA LYS A 33 -16.86 -15.66 -19.35
C LYS A 33 -17.56 -16.24 -18.12
N SER A 34 -16.81 -16.62 -17.10
CA SER A 34 -17.34 -17.16 -15.83
C SER A 34 -17.72 -16.09 -14.81
N LEU A 35 -17.38 -14.83 -15.08
CA LEU A 35 -17.59 -13.73 -14.15
C LEU A 35 -18.98 -13.09 -14.31
N PRO A 36 -19.51 -12.44 -13.25
CA PRO A 36 -20.70 -11.61 -13.34
C PRO A 36 -20.53 -10.52 -14.40
N GLU A 37 -21.59 -10.20 -15.13
CA GLU A 37 -21.58 -9.18 -16.19
C GLU A 37 -21.13 -7.80 -15.65
N SER A 38 -21.53 -7.46 -14.41
CA SER A 38 -21.13 -6.21 -13.75
C SER A 38 -19.61 -6.10 -13.58
N VAL A 39 -18.95 -7.20 -13.18
CA VAL A 39 -17.48 -7.28 -13.05
C VAL A 39 -16.82 -7.10 -14.40
N VAL A 40 -17.32 -7.80 -15.42
CA VAL A 40 -16.78 -7.72 -16.80
C VAL A 40 -16.87 -6.29 -17.35
N LEU A 41 -18.01 -5.63 -17.17
CA LEU A 41 -18.24 -4.27 -17.64
C LEU A 41 -17.35 -3.24 -16.89
N ASP A 42 -17.25 -3.34 -15.56
CA ASP A 42 -16.38 -2.46 -14.77
C ASP A 42 -14.91 -2.69 -15.14
N PHE A 43 -14.49 -3.95 -15.26
CA PHE A 43 -13.12 -4.29 -15.63
C PHE A 43 -12.71 -3.69 -16.98
N TYR A 44 -13.49 -3.89 -18.04
CA TYR A 44 -13.18 -3.32 -19.36
C TYR A 44 -13.38 -1.80 -19.42
N GLY A 45 -14.19 -1.25 -18.51
CA GLY A 45 -14.26 0.20 -18.31
C GLY A 45 -12.97 0.80 -17.78
N ARG A 46 -12.28 0.06 -16.89
CA ARG A 46 -10.97 0.47 -16.31
C ARG A 46 -9.81 0.13 -17.24
N TYR A 47 -9.85 -1.01 -17.91
CA TYR A 47 -8.78 -1.58 -18.72
C TYR A 47 -9.27 -1.93 -20.13
N PRO A 48 -9.62 -0.92 -20.96
CA PRO A 48 -10.25 -1.17 -22.27
C PRO A 48 -9.34 -1.93 -23.25
N GLU A 49 -8.03 -1.86 -23.07
CA GLU A 49 -7.02 -2.50 -23.92
C GLU A 49 -6.21 -3.56 -23.16
N ALA A 50 -6.83 -4.21 -22.16
CA ALA A 50 -6.20 -5.27 -21.38
C ALA A 50 -5.79 -6.46 -22.27
N ALA A 51 -4.56 -6.94 -22.06
CA ALA A 51 -4.03 -8.13 -22.68
C ALA A 51 -3.59 -9.16 -21.62
N ASP A 52 -3.34 -10.39 -22.03
CA ASP A 52 -2.85 -11.47 -21.17
C ASP A 52 -3.66 -11.65 -19.87
N ILE A 53 -4.99 -11.59 -20.02
CA ILE A 53 -5.92 -11.64 -18.90
C ILE A 53 -5.92 -13.05 -18.28
N MET A 54 -5.72 -13.10 -16.96
CA MET A 54 -5.88 -14.32 -16.16
C MET A 54 -6.79 -14.02 -14.98
N VAL A 55 -7.75 -14.93 -14.74
CA VAL A 55 -8.72 -14.84 -13.65
C VAL A 55 -8.42 -15.91 -12.62
N ILE A 56 -8.30 -15.53 -11.37
CA ILE A 56 -8.04 -16.41 -10.22
C ILE A 56 -9.09 -16.09 -9.14
N GLY A 57 -9.63 -17.12 -8.52
CA GLY A 57 -10.58 -16.95 -7.41
C GLY A 57 -11.93 -17.62 -7.65
N GLY A 58 -12.93 -17.25 -6.86
CA GLY A 58 -14.24 -17.85 -6.81
C GLY A 58 -15.37 -16.84 -6.67
N GLU A 59 -16.53 -17.29 -6.16
CA GLU A 59 -17.75 -16.47 -6.11
C GLU A 59 -17.63 -15.21 -5.24
N LYS A 60 -16.81 -15.25 -4.18
CA LYS A 60 -16.70 -14.13 -3.24
C LYS A 60 -15.58 -13.16 -3.59
N GLU A 61 -14.47 -13.67 -4.06
CA GLU A 61 -13.30 -12.87 -4.40
C GLU A 61 -12.74 -13.31 -5.75
N VAL A 62 -12.52 -12.35 -6.61
CA VAL A 62 -11.94 -12.52 -7.95
C VAL A 62 -10.75 -11.60 -8.08
N LYS A 63 -9.62 -12.17 -8.45
CA LYS A 63 -8.39 -11.48 -8.81
C LYS A 63 -8.19 -11.61 -10.32
N ILE A 64 -8.03 -10.50 -11.00
CA ILE A 64 -7.81 -10.45 -12.44
C ILE A 64 -6.44 -9.83 -12.67
N THR A 65 -5.50 -10.61 -13.22
CA THR A 65 -4.20 -10.10 -13.65
C THR A 65 -4.23 -9.81 -15.14
N LEU A 66 -3.53 -8.77 -15.56
CA LEU A 66 -3.52 -8.29 -16.94
C LEU A 66 -2.23 -7.53 -17.25
N ILE A 67 -1.99 -7.33 -18.55
CA ILE A 67 -1.05 -6.32 -19.05
C ILE A 67 -1.88 -5.16 -19.60
N ASP A 68 -1.60 -3.94 -19.15
CA ASP A 68 -2.30 -2.75 -19.64
C ASP A 68 -1.74 -2.27 -21.00
N LYS A 69 -2.38 -1.26 -21.58
CA LYS A 69 -1.98 -0.68 -22.88
C LYS A 69 -0.55 -0.13 -22.92
N ASP A 70 0.00 0.21 -21.75
CA ASP A 70 1.35 0.77 -21.60
C ASP A 70 2.39 -0.34 -21.32
N GLY A 71 1.94 -1.61 -21.25
CA GLY A 71 2.78 -2.80 -21.04
C GLY A 71 3.06 -3.13 -19.58
N TYR A 72 2.42 -2.45 -18.64
CA TYR A 72 2.59 -2.75 -17.22
C TYR A 72 1.70 -3.90 -16.78
N LYS A 73 2.24 -4.73 -15.89
CA LYS A 73 1.46 -5.76 -15.20
C LYS A 73 0.55 -5.10 -14.17
N ASN A 74 -0.73 -5.42 -14.24
CA ASN A 74 -1.73 -4.96 -13.29
C ASN A 74 -2.45 -6.15 -12.66
N GLU A 75 -3.03 -5.91 -11.49
CA GLU A 75 -3.93 -6.80 -10.79
C GLU A 75 -5.13 -5.98 -10.32
N ALA A 76 -6.35 -6.46 -10.60
CA ALA A 76 -7.59 -5.87 -10.12
C ALA A 76 -8.32 -6.91 -9.27
N VAL A 77 -8.81 -6.48 -8.09
CA VAL A 77 -9.51 -7.34 -7.14
C VAL A 77 -10.94 -6.89 -6.97
N TYR A 78 -11.84 -7.86 -7.08
CA TYR A 78 -13.28 -7.70 -6.90
C TYR A 78 -13.73 -8.59 -5.73
N VAL A 79 -14.48 -8.02 -4.81
CA VAL A 79 -15.07 -8.74 -3.68
C VAL A 79 -16.58 -8.61 -3.78
N ASN A 80 -17.30 -9.74 -3.74
CA ASN A 80 -18.75 -9.81 -3.90
C ASN A 80 -19.26 -9.10 -5.18
N GLY A 81 -18.44 -9.11 -6.25
CA GLY A 81 -18.77 -8.48 -7.53
C GLY A 81 -18.49 -6.98 -7.61
N GLU A 82 -17.95 -6.36 -6.55
CA GLU A 82 -17.55 -4.97 -6.51
C GLU A 82 -16.04 -4.82 -6.55
N TRP A 83 -15.55 -3.87 -7.34
CA TRP A 83 -14.13 -3.54 -7.38
C TRP A 83 -13.67 -2.98 -6.03
N THR A 84 -12.57 -3.54 -5.51
CA THR A 84 -12.02 -3.18 -4.20
C THR A 84 -10.72 -2.41 -4.33
N TYR A 85 -9.80 -2.92 -5.14
CA TYR A 85 -8.53 -2.25 -5.42
C TYR A 85 -7.91 -2.74 -6.72
N SER A 86 -6.96 -1.96 -7.20
CA SER A 86 -6.03 -2.37 -8.26
C SER A 86 -4.60 -2.01 -7.86
N GLN A 87 -3.66 -2.81 -8.30
CA GLN A 87 -2.25 -2.52 -8.20
C GLN A 87 -1.57 -2.65 -9.57
N LYS A 88 -0.71 -1.69 -9.89
CA LYS A 88 0.11 -1.65 -11.09
C LYS A 88 1.56 -1.80 -10.69
N SER A 89 2.24 -2.83 -11.24
CA SER A 89 3.67 -3.04 -11.02
C SER A 89 4.47 -2.09 -11.88
N LEU A 90 5.29 -1.24 -11.26
CA LEU A 90 6.21 -0.33 -11.95
C LEU A 90 7.58 -1.00 -12.13
N ASP A 91 8.38 -0.53 -13.08
CA ASP A 91 9.73 -1.04 -13.30
C ASP A 91 10.64 -0.63 -12.13
N VAL A 92 11.09 -1.60 -11.35
CA VAL A 92 11.97 -1.39 -10.18
C VAL A 92 13.27 -0.65 -10.51
N LYS A 93 13.74 -0.69 -11.75
CA LYS A 93 14.98 -0.03 -12.18
C LYS A 93 14.81 1.45 -12.50
N ASP A 94 13.58 1.85 -12.84
CA ASP A 94 13.34 3.18 -13.40
C ASP A 94 12.02 3.83 -12.90
N PHE A 95 11.47 3.29 -11.80
CA PHE A 95 10.17 3.71 -11.25
C PHE A 95 10.08 5.21 -10.94
N LEU A 96 11.20 5.86 -10.64
CA LEU A 96 11.20 7.29 -10.34
C LEU A 96 10.70 8.15 -11.49
N LYS A 97 10.81 7.68 -12.73
CA LYS A 97 10.23 8.40 -13.88
C LYS A 97 8.71 8.31 -13.91
N ASP A 98 8.17 7.17 -13.43
CA ASP A 98 6.73 6.88 -13.42
C ASP A 98 6.02 7.54 -12.24
N PHE A 99 6.78 7.93 -11.19
CA PHE A 99 6.24 8.61 -10.03
C PHE A 99 5.79 10.05 -10.37
N PRO A 100 4.60 10.47 -9.94
CA PRO A 100 4.23 11.88 -9.89
C PRO A 100 5.29 12.71 -9.16
N LYS A 101 5.46 13.96 -9.57
CA LYS A 101 6.48 14.84 -8.98
C LYS A 101 6.42 14.93 -7.45
N PRO A 102 5.23 15.03 -6.78
CA PRO A 102 5.17 15.06 -5.32
C PRO A 102 5.69 13.76 -4.69
N VAL A 103 5.27 12.61 -5.24
CA VAL A 103 5.69 11.27 -4.77
C VAL A 103 7.20 11.09 -4.90
N ARG A 104 7.76 11.43 -6.08
CA ARG A 104 9.20 11.40 -6.33
C ARG A 104 9.97 12.26 -5.32
N SER A 105 9.49 13.48 -5.06
CA SER A 105 10.13 14.38 -4.10
C SER A 105 10.10 13.84 -2.68
N ALA A 106 9.00 13.22 -2.28
CA ALA A 106 8.86 12.59 -0.96
C ALA A 106 9.80 11.39 -0.83
N TYR A 107 9.83 10.51 -1.85
CA TYR A 107 10.70 9.35 -1.87
C TYR A 107 12.19 9.73 -1.75
N VAL A 108 12.66 10.68 -2.54
CA VAL A 108 14.05 11.15 -2.49
C VAL A 108 14.44 11.70 -1.12
N LYS A 109 13.51 12.34 -0.41
CA LYS A 109 13.75 12.88 0.94
C LYS A 109 13.95 11.78 2.00
N THR A 110 13.53 10.55 1.75
CA THR A 110 13.78 9.42 2.68
C THR A 110 15.27 9.09 2.80
N GLY A 111 16.08 9.51 1.81
CA GLY A 111 17.52 9.24 1.78
C GLY A 111 17.90 7.80 1.45
N ILE A 112 16.93 6.96 1.10
CA ILE A 112 17.20 5.57 0.72
C ILE A 112 17.93 5.56 -0.63
N ALA A 113 19.11 4.97 -0.64
CA ALA A 113 19.89 4.78 -1.86
C ALA A 113 19.29 3.64 -2.69
N HIS A 114 19.08 3.89 -3.98
CA HIS A 114 18.46 2.95 -4.92
C HIS A 114 19.40 1.84 -5.42
N GLU A 115 20.60 1.75 -4.91
CA GLU A 115 21.67 0.99 -5.57
C GLU A 115 21.47 -0.53 -5.56
N TYR A 116 20.52 -1.04 -4.75
CA TYR A 116 20.37 -2.47 -4.58
C TYR A 116 18.90 -2.91 -4.55
N PHE A 117 18.34 -3.13 -5.74
CA PHE A 117 17.10 -3.88 -5.88
C PHE A 117 17.42 -5.35 -6.17
N TYR A 118 17.02 -6.24 -5.29
CA TYR A 118 17.10 -7.69 -5.50
C TYR A 118 15.83 -8.19 -6.22
N GLU A 119 15.84 -9.44 -6.67
CA GLU A 119 14.77 -10.04 -7.49
C GLU A 119 13.35 -10.00 -6.87
N ASN A 120 13.25 -9.83 -5.55
CA ASN A 120 11.96 -9.79 -4.83
C ASN A 120 11.46 -8.39 -4.51
N ASN A 121 12.13 -7.36 -4.99
CA ASN A 121 11.68 -5.99 -4.77
C ASN A 121 10.50 -5.66 -5.66
N TYR A 122 9.59 -4.84 -5.15
CA TYR A 122 8.49 -4.35 -5.96
C TYR A 122 8.26 -2.85 -5.73
N VAL A 123 7.73 -2.23 -6.76
CA VAL A 123 7.19 -0.87 -6.71
C VAL A 123 5.80 -0.91 -7.29
N LEU A 124 4.83 -0.47 -6.50
CA LEU A 124 3.41 -0.54 -6.86
C LEU A 124 2.79 0.85 -6.88
N GLU A 125 1.97 1.10 -7.89
CA GLU A 125 0.93 2.13 -7.84
C GLU A 125 -0.38 1.43 -7.45
N ILE A 126 -1.03 1.88 -6.39
CA ILE A 126 -2.22 1.25 -5.83
C ILE A 126 -3.39 2.23 -5.85
N GLU A 127 -4.51 1.78 -6.37
CA GLU A 127 -5.79 2.49 -6.35
C GLU A 127 -6.82 1.64 -5.59
N ARG A 128 -7.58 2.26 -4.67
CA ARG A 128 -8.55 1.57 -3.82
C ARG A 128 -9.91 2.24 -3.86
N ALA A 129 -10.96 1.44 -3.78
CA ALA A 129 -12.31 1.94 -3.63
C ALA A 129 -12.44 2.79 -2.35
N GLY A 130 -13.09 3.95 -2.47
CA GLY A 130 -13.34 4.86 -1.34
C GLY A 130 -12.12 5.67 -0.88
N MET A 131 -10.94 5.52 -1.47
CA MET A 131 -9.79 6.37 -1.18
C MET A 131 -9.77 7.62 -2.05
N ALA A 132 -9.31 8.74 -1.47
CA ALA A 132 -9.30 10.04 -2.13
C ALA A 132 -8.23 10.15 -3.22
N GLN A 133 -7.18 9.34 -3.14
CA GLN A 133 -6.02 9.38 -4.05
C GLN A 133 -5.29 8.05 -4.09
N LYS A 134 -4.44 7.88 -5.08
CA LYS A 134 -3.57 6.72 -5.23
C LYS A 134 -2.47 6.70 -4.16
N GLN A 135 -1.93 5.52 -3.97
CA GLN A 135 -0.75 5.26 -3.16
C GLN A 135 0.38 4.72 -4.03
N TYR A 136 1.60 4.98 -3.60
CA TYR A 136 2.82 4.44 -4.19
C TYR A 136 3.57 3.71 -3.10
N GLU A 137 3.74 2.41 -3.30
CA GLU A 137 4.38 1.52 -2.35
C GLU A 137 5.70 1.04 -2.92
N VAL A 138 6.77 1.15 -2.13
CA VAL A 138 8.11 0.70 -2.49
C VAL A 138 8.59 -0.25 -1.42
N ASP A 139 8.81 -1.51 -1.81
CA ASP A 139 9.54 -2.49 -1.03
C ASP A 139 10.91 -2.70 -1.67
N CYS A 140 11.96 -2.38 -0.94
CA CYS A 140 13.33 -2.58 -1.39
C CYS A 140 14.17 -3.24 -0.30
N LEU A 141 14.96 -4.22 -0.70
CA LEU A 141 16.01 -4.78 0.14
C LEU A 141 17.18 -3.80 0.15
N GLY A 142 17.70 -3.56 1.32
CA GLY A 142 18.87 -2.72 1.52
C GLY A 142 19.75 -3.29 2.61
N TYR A 143 20.90 -2.71 2.76
CA TYR A 143 21.76 -2.92 3.91
C TYR A 143 21.92 -1.61 4.66
N TYR A 144 22.28 -1.73 5.91
CA TYR A 144 22.59 -0.59 6.74
C TYR A 144 23.97 -0.83 7.38
N MET A 145 24.76 0.22 7.50
CA MET A 145 26.08 0.16 8.12
C MET A 145 25.99 0.61 9.58
N ASP A 146 26.32 -0.28 10.51
CA ASP A 146 26.52 0.07 11.92
C ASP A 146 28.02 0.11 12.22
N GLY A 147 28.60 1.29 12.10
CA GLY A 147 30.05 1.44 12.12
C GLY A 147 30.70 0.74 10.92
N ASP A 148 31.53 -0.26 11.19
CA ASP A 148 32.19 -1.09 10.15
C ASP A 148 31.43 -2.39 9.84
N GLU A 149 30.31 -2.67 10.52
CA GLU A 149 29.50 -3.86 10.33
C GLU A 149 28.35 -3.59 9.36
N MET A 150 28.22 -4.44 8.36
CA MET A 150 27.11 -4.38 7.40
C MET A 150 25.98 -5.30 7.90
N ILE A 151 24.81 -4.71 8.15
CA ILE A 151 23.60 -5.43 8.50
C ILE A 151 22.79 -5.60 7.22
N ASP A 152 22.81 -6.82 6.69
CA ASP A 152 22.07 -7.23 5.49
C ASP A 152 20.61 -7.56 5.79
N ASP A 153 19.84 -7.74 4.72
CA ASP A 153 18.45 -8.22 4.76
C ASP A 153 17.44 -7.27 5.42
N LEU A 154 17.66 -5.96 5.36
CA LEU A 154 16.67 -4.99 5.74
C LEU A 154 15.73 -4.70 4.56
N VAL A 155 14.44 -4.95 4.76
CA VAL A 155 13.39 -4.52 3.84
C VAL A 155 12.92 -3.15 4.26
N TYR A 156 13.11 -2.17 3.39
CA TYR A 156 12.49 -0.85 3.54
C TYR A 156 11.11 -0.88 2.90
N HIS A 157 10.12 -0.56 3.69
CA HIS A 157 8.74 -0.40 3.23
C HIS A 157 8.34 1.06 3.31
N ILE A 158 8.02 1.65 2.17
CA ILE A 158 7.68 3.06 2.04
C ILE A 158 6.32 3.17 1.36
N VAL A 159 5.42 3.91 1.95
CA VAL A 159 4.12 4.22 1.34
C VAL A 159 3.96 5.73 1.25
N ILE A 160 3.68 6.22 0.04
CA ILE A 160 3.53 7.65 -0.25
C ILE A 160 2.19 7.84 -0.95
N ALA A 161 1.39 8.79 -0.48
CA ALA A 161 0.18 9.22 -1.17
C ALA A 161 0.52 10.02 -2.44
N GLU A 162 -0.39 10.10 -3.41
CA GLU A 162 -0.20 10.78 -4.68
C GLU A 162 0.20 12.26 -4.55
N ASP A 163 -0.24 12.93 -3.48
CA ASP A 163 0.13 14.30 -3.16
C ASP A 163 1.53 14.47 -2.54
N GLY A 164 2.26 13.36 -2.33
CA GLY A 164 3.59 13.33 -1.74
C GLY A 164 3.60 13.22 -0.22
N THR A 165 2.45 13.01 0.42
CA THR A 165 2.41 12.72 1.87
C THR A 165 3.04 11.36 2.14
N LEU A 166 4.09 11.32 2.97
CA LEU A 166 4.69 10.07 3.44
C LEU A 166 3.76 9.44 4.48
N LEU A 167 3.15 8.30 4.13
CA LEU A 167 2.17 7.61 4.96
C LEU A 167 2.84 6.59 5.88
N SER A 168 3.83 5.88 5.38
CA SER A 168 4.59 4.91 6.15
C SER A 168 6.04 4.89 5.69
N TYR A 169 6.93 4.76 6.66
CA TYR A 169 8.33 4.49 6.46
C TYR A 169 8.78 3.55 7.55
N SER A 170 9.13 2.34 7.18
CA SER A 170 9.65 1.35 8.10
C SER A 170 10.77 0.55 7.45
N HIS A 171 11.66 0.02 8.27
CA HIS A 171 12.58 -1.03 7.89
C HIS A 171 12.30 -2.23 8.78
N ARG A 172 12.36 -3.41 8.21
CA ARG A 172 12.15 -4.67 8.92
C ARG A 172 13.08 -5.75 8.41
N LEU A 173 13.35 -6.73 9.25
CA LEU A 173 13.98 -7.96 8.80
C LEU A 173 13.03 -8.71 7.84
N PHE A 174 13.60 -9.25 6.77
CA PHE A 174 12.89 -10.00 5.73
C PHE A 174 12.09 -11.14 6.37
N ASN A 175 10.78 -11.06 6.44
CA ASN A 175 9.88 -12.24 6.52
C ASN A 175 8.39 -11.96 6.77
N GLN A 176 7.83 -10.79 6.45
CA GLN A 176 6.38 -10.57 6.64
C GLN A 176 5.72 -10.14 5.34
N SER A 177 4.87 -11.00 4.80
CA SER A 177 3.99 -10.66 3.70
C SER A 177 2.88 -9.71 4.16
N ILE A 178 2.67 -8.62 3.43
CA ILE A 178 1.55 -7.70 3.65
C ILE A 178 0.34 -8.28 2.94
N TRP A 179 -0.67 -8.67 3.72
CA TRP A 179 -1.97 -9.07 3.20
C TRP A 179 -2.94 -7.90 3.34
N TRP A 180 -3.54 -7.53 2.22
CA TRP A 180 -4.59 -6.52 2.20
C TRP A 180 -5.90 -7.20 2.61
N ALA A 181 -6.37 -6.92 3.83
CA ALA A 181 -7.69 -7.34 4.28
C ALA A 181 -8.79 -6.45 3.64
N ASP A 182 -10.01 -6.90 3.65
CA ASP A 182 -11.17 -6.07 3.32
C ASP A 182 -11.21 -4.86 4.27
N LEU A 183 -11.04 -3.66 3.71
CA LEU A 183 -10.98 -2.41 4.46
C LEU A 183 -12.35 -1.77 4.68
N SER A 184 -13.42 -2.32 4.09
CA SER A 184 -14.75 -1.70 4.13
C SER A 184 -15.27 -1.42 5.56
N PRO A 185 -15.13 -2.34 6.54
CA PRO A 185 -15.54 -2.06 7.92
C PRO A 185 -14.71 -0.94 8.57
N ALA A 186 -13.38 -0.95 8.33
CA ALA A 186 -12.47 0.07 8.84
C ALA A 186 -12.79 1.46 8.28
N MET A 187 -13.06 1.52 6.98
CA MET A 187 -13.45 2.77 6.30
C MET A 187 -14.78 3.30 6.82
N GLY A 188 -15.78 2.42 7.02
CA GLY A 188 -17.07 2.78 7.60
C GLY A 188 -16.93 3.37 9.01
N PHE A 189 -16.11 2.75 9.86
CA PHE A 189 -15.79 3.26 11.18
C PHE A 189 -15.14 4.65 11.12
N VAL A 190 -14.12 4.81 10.26
CA VAL A 190 -13.40 6.08 10.13
C VAL A 190 -14.34 7.20 9.71
N LEU A 191 -15.17 7.00 8.68
CA LEU A 191 -16.11 8.02 8.22
C LEU A 191 -17.22 8.32 9.23
N SER A 192 -17.55 7.38 10.11
CA SER A 192 -18.46 7.61 11.24
C SER A 192 -17.83 8.44 12.35
N LYS A 193 -16.55 8.15 12.70
CA LYS A 193 -15.83 8.83 13.77
C LYS A 193 -15.27 10.18 13.33
N TYR A 194 -14.87 10.30 12.09
CA TYR A 194 -14.27 11.50 11.47
C TYR A 194 -15.05 11.85 10.20
N PRO A 195 -16.24 12.49 10.34
CA PRO A 195 -17.01 12.95 9.18
C PRO A 195 -16.15 13.86 8.29
N ASP A 196 -16.31 13.74 6.98
CA ASP A 196 -15.53 14.48 5.97
C ASP A 196 -14.02 14.16 5.92
N ALA A 197 -13.56 13.11 6.61
CA ALA A 197 -12.19 12.66 6.46
C ALA A 197 -11.91 12.14 5.05
N SER A 198 -10.77 12.50 4.49
CA SER A 198 -10.22 11.88 3.28
C SER A 198 -9.34 10.70 3.67
N ILE A 199 -9.68 9.50 3.22
CA ILE A 199 -8.84 8.32 3.41
C ILE A 199 -7.73 8.38 2.36
N LEU A 200 -6.48 8.46 2.81
CA LEU A 200 -5.30 8.64 1.97
C LEU A 200 -4.64 7.31 1.64
N GLY A 201 -4.67 6.35 2.57
CA GLY A 201 -3.98 5.10 2.41
C GLY A 201 -4.31 4.09 3.49
N ALA A 202 -3.74 2.88 3.32
CA ALA A 202 -3.81 1.80 4.29
C ALA A 202 -2.51 1.02 4.32
N ALA A 203 -2.20 0.44 5.47
CA ALA A 203 -1.09 -0.51 5.63
C ALA A 203 -1.51 -1.64 6.58
N ASN A 204 -0.76 -2.72 6.57
CA ASN A 204 -0.92 -3.85 7.48
C ASN A 204 0.47 -4.34 7.90
N ASP A 205 0.75 -4.29 9.20
CA ASP A 205 1.99 -4.80 9.79
C ASP A 205 1.64 -5.49 11.12
N GLY A 206 0.88 -6.60 11.05
CA GLY A 206 0.31 -7.27 12.22
C GLY A 206 -0.91 -6.55 12.80
N GLU A 207 -1.03 -5.26 12.58
CA GLU A 207 -2.21 -4.43 12.81
C GLU A 207 -2.63 -3.79 11.48
N GLN A 208 -3.88 -3.38 11.37
CA GLN A 208 -4.36 -2.60 10.22
C GLN A 208 -4.29 -1.12 10.54
N TYR A 209 -3.82 -0.34 9.57
CA TYR A 209 -3.73 1.10 9.66
C TYR A 209 -4.51 1.75 8.53
N LEU A 210 -5.29 2.79 8.84
CA LEU A 210 -5.80 3.73 7.86
C LEU A 210 -5.18 5.10 8.09
N PHE A 211 -4.62 5.66 7.04
CA PHE A 211 -4.08 7.02 7.03
C PHE A 211 -5.15 7.96 6.49
N ILE A 212 -5.53 8.95 7.28
CA ILE A 212 -6.61 9.87 6.93
C ILE A 212 -6.15 11.32 7.07
N ARG A 213 -6.79 12.21 6.33
CA ARG A 213 -6.73 13.65 6.56
C ARG A 213 -8.09 14.14 7.02
N HIS A 214 -8.17 14.68 8.21
CA HIS A 214 -9.36 15.24 8.80
C HIS A 214 -9.04 16.62 9.38
N GLU A 215 -9.81 17.65 9.01
CA GLU A 215 -9.55 19.04 9.41
C GLU A 215 -8.13 19.53 9.12
N GLY A 216 -7.54 19.06 8.03
CA GLY A 216 -6.17 19.38 7.64
C GLY A 216 -5.08 18.59 8.39
N ILE A 217 -5.42 17.80 9.40
CA ILE A 217 -4.49 17.01 10.21
C ILE A 217 -4.40 15.60 9.63
N LEU A 218 -3.15 15.12 9.47
CA LEU A 218 -2.88 13.73 9.11
C LEU A 218 -3.00 12.86 10.37
N LYS A 219 -3.86 11.86 10.33
CA LYS A 219 -4.09 10.91 11.44
C LYS A 219 -3.84 9.48 10.99
N THR A 220 -3.28 8.68 11.87
CA THR A 220 -3.15 7.22 11.72
C THR A 220 -4.20 6.55 12.60
N VAL A 221 -5.13 5.83 11.98
CA VAL A 221 -6.18 5.07 12.69
C VAL A 221 -5.78 3.61 12.69
N THR A 222 -5.58 3.04 13.87
CA THR A 222 -5.07 1.68 14.08
C THR A 222 -6.20 0.75 14.51
N PHE A 223 -6.25 -0.41 13.86
CA PHE A 223 -7.22 -1.47 14.15
C PHE A 223 -6.51 -2.76 14.50
N ARG A 224 -7.09 -3.52 15.39
CA ARG A 224 -6.62 -4.88 15.64
C ARG A 224 -6.81 -5.70 14.38
N SER A 225 -5.75 -6.40 13.98
CA SER A 225 -5.85 -7.39 12.91
C SER A 225 -6.73 -8.53 13.39
N ALA A 226 -7.85 -8.72 12.73
CA ALA A 226 -8.77 -9.79 13.04
C ALA A 226 -8.49 -11.00 12.14
N PRO A 227 -8.67 -12.24 12.64
CA PRO A 227 -8.63 -13.44 11.82
C PRO A 227 -9.77 -13.52 10.80
N SER A 228 -10.81 -12.71 10.98
CA SER A 228 -11.95 -12.59 10.06
C SER A 228 -12.40 -11.14 9.94
N ALA A 229 -12.97 -10.77 8.78
CA ALA A 229 -13.51 -9.42 8.53
C ALA A 229 -14.67 -9.02 9.48
N GLU A 230 -15.16 -9.94 10.30
CA GLU A 230 -16.26 -9.72 11.23
C GLU A 230 -15.77 -9.22 12.61
N ASP A 231 -14.47 -9.43 12.95
CA ASP A 231 -13.89 -9.09 14.27
C ASP A 231 -13.03 -7.82 14.20
N PHE A 232 -13.62 -6.77 13.70
CA PHE A 232 -12.97 -5.47 13.55
C PHE A 232 -13.01 -4.68 14.87
N GLU A 233 -11.85 -4.28 15.39
CA GLU A 233 -11.73 -3.52 16.64
C GLU A 233 -10.80 -2.30 16.43
N TRP A 234 -11.35 -1.09 16.59
CA TRP A 234 -10.54 0.11 16.69
C TRP A 234 -9.71 0.10 17.96
N ARG A 235 -8.41 0.34 17.81
CA ARG A 235 -7.46 0.41 18.93
C ARG A 235 -7.24 1.84 19.38
N HIS A 236 -6.75 2.64 18.46
CA HIS A 236 -6.47 4.05 18.71
C HIS A 236 -6.38 4.83 17.41
N THR A 237 -6.37 6.15 17.55
CA THR A 237 -5.99 7.09 16.50
C THR A 237 -4.88 7.97 17.04
N GLU A 238 -3.77 8.07 16.31
CA GLU A 238 -2.64 8.92 16.67
C GLU A 238 -2.40 9.99 15.60
N TYR A 239 -2.03 11.19 16.05
CA TYR A 239 -1.64 12.29 15.16
C TYR A 239 -0.70 13.28 15.86
N ALA A 240 0.23 13.83 15.08
CA ALA A 240 1.16 14.84 15.60
C ALA A 240 0.43 16.16 15.91
N LEU A 241 0.83 16.79 16.99
CA LEU A 241 0.43 18.13 17.36
C LEU A 241 1.61 19.11 17.14
N PRO A 242 1.34 20.38 16.78
CA PRO A 242 2.39 21.40 16.71
C PRO A 242 3.10 21.57 18.06
N MET A 243 4.42 21.73 18.04
CA MET A 243 5.22 21.95 19.25
C MET A 243 4.83 23.21 20.06
N GLY A 244 4.14 24.15 19.43
CA GLY A 244 3.57 25.33 20.08
C GLY A 244 2.15 25.15 20.64
N THR A 245 1.62 23.92 20.68
CA THR A 245 0.32 23.62 21.29
C THR A 245 0.32 23.99 22.76
N THR A 246 -0.69 24.74 23.20
CA THR A 246 -0.87 25.05 24.63
C THR A 246 -1.30 23.79 25.36
N LEU A 247 -0.46 23.32 26.27
CA LEU A 247 -0.74 22.14 27.07
C LEU A 247 -1.45 22.53 28.39
N PRO A 248 -2.35 21.68 28.91
CA PRO A 248 -2.95 21.85 30.24
C PRO A 248 -1.90 21.88 31.37
N ALA A 249 -2.24 22.52 32.48
CA ALA A 249 -1.31 22.71 33.60
C ALA A 249 -0.84 21.36 34.20
N HIS A 250 -1.72 20.37 34.31
CA HIS A 250 -1.34 19.04 34.80
C HIS A 250 -0.34 18.36 33.87
N VAL A 251 -0.50 18.49 32.53
CA VAL A 251 0.46 17.90 31.55
C VAL A 251 1.82 18.58 31.69
N LEU A 252 1.86 19.92 31.83
CA LEU A 252 3.11 20.66 32.05
C LEU A 252 3.81 20.22 33.33
N LYS A 253 3.04 19.96 34.40
CA LYS A 253 3.58 19.47 35.68
C LYS A 253 4.23 18.09 35.51
N GLU A 254 3.59 17.15 34.80
CA GLU A 254 4.16 15.82 34.52
C GLU A 254 5.46 15.92 33.71
N ILE A 255 5.51 16.85 32.76
CA ILE A 255 6.73 17.13 31.98
C ILE A 255 7.86 17.64 32.91
N GLU A 256 7.56 18.61 33.76
CA GLU A 256 8.53 19.17 34.72
C GLU A 256 9.06 18.13 35.70
N GLU A 257 8.19 17.26 36.21
CA GLU A 257 8.55 16.15 37.12
C GLU A 257 9.45 15.14 36.39
N TYR A 258 9.10 14.73 35.17
CA TYR A 258 9.93 13.81 34.39
C TYR A 258 11.32 14.40 34.07
N GLU A 259 11.39 15.68 33.64
CA GLU A 259 12.64 16.36 33.34
C GLU A 259 13.52 16.55 34.60
N ALA A 260 12.93 16.73 35.76
CA ALA A 260 13.64 16.81 37.03
C ALA A 260 14.27 15.47 37.44
N GLU A 261 13.59 14.37 37.19
CA GLU A 261 14.07 13.01 37.45
C GLU A 261 15.09 12.54 36.42
N ASN A 262 15.03 13.08 35.19
CA ASN A 262 15.87 12.69 34.05
C ASN A 262 16.63 13.92 33.50
N PRO A 263 17.63 14.45 34.21
CA PRO A 263 18.35 15.65 33.83
C PRO A 263 19.01 15.52 32.46
N GLY A 264 18.69 16.46 31.55
CA GLY A 264 19.23 16.51 30.21
C GLY A 264 18.33 15.84 29.14
N GLN A 265 17.28 15.13 29.52
CA GLN A 265 16.25 14.70 28.58
C GLN A 265 15.23 15.83 28.40
N LYS A 266 14.93 16.11 27.14
CA LYS A 266 13.91 17.08 26.73
C LYS A 266 12.94 16.40 25.78
N TRP A 267 11.66 16.75 25.87
CA TRP A 267 10.71 16.30 24.90
C TRP A 267 10.89 17.04 23.56
N PHE A 268 10.70 16.33 22.46
CA PHE A 268 10.93 16.85 21.12
C PHE A 268 9.80 16.53 20.14
N GLU A 269 8.85 15.70 20.53
CA GLU A 269 7.67 15.35 19.74
C GLU A 269 6.43 15.35 20.62
N LEU A 270 5.35 15.91 20.10
CA LEU A 270 4.05 15.95 20.73
C LEU A 270 3.01 15.30 19.82
N SER A 271 2.24 14.38 20.34
CA SER A 271 1.14 13.74 19.63
C SER A 271 -0.14 13.72 20.47
N MET A 272 -1.27 13.47 19.82
CA MET A 272 -2.53 13.09 20.44
C MET A 272 -2.78 11.61 20.17
N LEU A 273 -3.11 10.86 21.19
CA LEU A 273 -3.58 9.48 21.12
C LEU A 273 -5.03 9.43 21.60
N GLU A 274 -5.94 9.08 20.70
CA GLU A 274 -7.35 8.82 21.03
C GLU A 274 -7.56 7.32 21.17
N THR A 275 -8.13 6.86 22.26
CA THR A 275 -8.45 5.45 22.54
C THR A 275 -9.90 5.31 23.00
N ILE A 276 -10.33 4.07 23.26
CA ILE A 276 -11.64 3.81 23.88
C ILE A 276 -11.74 4.32 25.32
N GLU A 277 -10.60 4.43 26.00
CA GLU A 277 -10.51 4.88 27.40
C GLU A 277 -10.46 6.40 27.53
N GLY A 278 -10.15 7.12 26.44
CA GLY A 278 -10.04 8.56 26.43
C GLY A 278 -8.96 9.06 25.49
N SER A 279 -8.61 10.33 25.62
CA SER A 279 -7.57 10.98 24.85
C SER A 279 -6.35 11.29 25.73
N PHE A 280 -5.16 11.18 25.13
CA PHE A 280 -3.89 11.35 25.83
C PHE A 280 -2.93 12.21 25.01
N TYR A 281 -2.18 13.06 25.67
CA TYR A 281 -0.99 13.69 25.07
C TYR A 281 0.14 12.67 25.08
N GLY A 282 0.70 12.36 23.91
CA GLY A 282 1.90 11.56 23.76
C GLY A 282 3.13 12.47 23.69
N LEU A 283 4.06 12.29 24.58
CA LEU A 283 5.29 13.07 24.69
C LEU A 283 6.49 12.15 24.48
N LYS A 284 7.40 12.54 23.60
CA LYS A 284 8.59 11.78 23.27
C LYS A 284 9.82 12.50 23.76
N PHE A 285 10.59 11.88 24.65
CA PHE A 285 11.78 12.42 25.29
C PHE A 285 13.03 11.71 24.79
N GLY A 286 14.16 12.42 24.79
CA GLY A 286 15.45 11.87 24.39
C GLY A 286 15.90 12.32 23.01
N THR A 287 16.28 11.37 22.16
CA THR A 287 16.72 11.63 20.79
C THR A 287 15.90 10.78 19.80
N GLU A 288 16.00 11.02 18.52
CA GLU A 288 15.31 10.21 17.49
C GLU A 288 15.66 8.72 17.57
N LEU A 289 16.88 8.38 17.97
CA LEU A 289 17.39 7.01 18.02
C LEU A 289 17.19 6.33 19.38
N ASP A 290 17.23 7.14 20.47
CA ASP A 290 17.04 6.64 21.83
C ASP A 290 16.01 7.53 22.52
N ASN A 291 14.76 7.05 22.54
CA ASN A 291 13.65 7.82 23.05
C ASN A 291 12.69 6.98 23.89
N ILE A 292 12.03 7.69 24.81
CA ILE A 292 10.94 7.16 25.63
C ILE A 292 9.70 7.97 25.28
N ARG A 293 8.59 7.28 25.05
CA ARG A 293 7.29 7.91 24.89
C ARG A 293 6.45 7.65 26.14
N PHE A 294 5.83 8.71 26.65
CA PHE A 294 4.90 8.59 27.74
C PHE A 294 3.61 9.36 27.46
N TYR A 295 2.52 8.96 28.08
CA TYR A 295 1.18 9.46 27.78
C TYR A 295 0.56 10.07 29.02
N VAL A 296 -0.05 11.26 28.88
CA VAL A 296 -0.78 11.97 29.93
C VAL A 296 -2.19 12.20 29.48
N GLY A 297 -3.17 11.85 30.32
CA GLY A 297 -4.58 12.08 30.01
C GLY A 297 -4.89 13.55 29.70
N THR A 298 -5.87 13.77 28.84
CA THR A 298 -6.32 15.15 28.52
C THR A 298 -7.13 15.76 29.66
N ASP A 299 -7.79 14.93 30.45
CA ASP A 299 -8.62 15.34 31.60
C ASP A 299 -7.80 15.26 32.89
N GLU A 300 -7.99 16.24 33.79
CA GLU A 300 -7.51 16.14 35.17
C GLU A 300 -8.34 15.05 35.89
N GLU A 301 -7.68 14.06 36.52
CA GLU A 301 -8.35 13.10 37.40
C GLU A 301 -8.93 13.74 38.67
#